data_53edadb1844fd5733da2325e631ecdca
#
_entry.id   53edadb1844fd5733da2325e631ecdca
#
_cell.length_a   1.000
_cell.length_b   1.000
_cell.length_c   1.000
_cell.angle_alpha   90.00
_cell.angle_beta   90.00
_cell.angle_gamma   90.00
#
_symmetry.space_group_name_H-M   'P 1'
#
loop_
_entity.id
_entity.type
_entity.pdbx_description
1 polymer ?
#
loop_
_entity_poly.entity_id
_entity_poly.type
_entity_poly.pdbx_seq_one_letter_code
_entity_poly.pdbx_strand_id
1 'polypeptide(L)'
;MRIVAVLPFAVGGVDPQAHDLAQWLAGETAWELCGAAAEARLVVDPVEVSAASLGDAAAQLGADFSLGAILTREPERLTLQLLLVDARGAVRAQWDERAQVGTAAQLGRRLARRTLQALGEDAAAPPATIEPEIPAEAILRLARAARRQDVGDLLALTEEFPALAAASRALLHAAQRAIGGDRMPALFSALERLAQARPDDPDVLLALGDYRALHLEEAGARELYLRARDAAEDPRLASLACLRLASVAESADRTDEAIQHLRAAIRLADDSRAHARLGALLLAKDPAGAILALTRATVLAPDDAALHLALARALREHGGDPARALAAAARAARLAEGDPSLADEVRAELELLAGS
;
A
#
# COMPACT_ATOMS: atom_id res chain seq x y z
N MET A 1 12.05 -3.29 -8.28
CA MET A 1 11.29 -2.19 -7.63
C MET A 1 12.01 -1.88 -6.33
N ARG A 2 12.27 -0.62 -6.03
CA ARG A 2 12.98 -0.23 -4.79
C ARG A 2 12.01 -0.10 -3.64
N ILE A 3 12.41 -0.51 -2.44
CA ILE A 3 11.59 -0.39 -1.23
C ILE A 3 12.12 0.78 -0.41
N VAL A 4 11.24 1.74 -0.10
CA VAL A 4 11.57 2.92 0.70
C VAL A 4 10.76 2.88 2.00
N ALA A 5 11.43 2.77 3.15
CA ALA A 5 10.79 2.97 4.44
C ALA A 5 10.60 4.47 4.68
N VAL A 6 9.37 4.93 4.87
CA VAL A 6 9.07 6.31 5.27
C VAL A 6 8.82 6.32 6.77
N LEU A 7 9.70 6.98 7.51
CA LEU A 7 9.60 7.08 8.96
C LEU A 7 8.71 8.25 9.37
N PRO A 8 8.10 8.20 10.56
CA PRO A 8 7.39 9.34 11.12
C PRO A 8 8.32 10.56 11.14
N PHE A 9 7.86 11.69 10.63
CA PHE A 9 8.67 12.90 10.68
C PHE A 9 8.78 13.40 12.12
N ALA A 10 10.00 13.67 12.56
CA ALA A 10 10.25 14.24 13.88
C ALA A 10 9.86 15.73 13.89
N VAL A 11 9.56 16.25 15.06
CA VAL A 11 9.17 17.68 15.25
C VAL A 11 10.25 18.39 16.03
N GLY A 12 10.74 19.49 15.46
CA GLY A 12 11.64 20.40 16.13
C GLY A 12 10.86 21.34 17.07
N GLY A 13 10.59 20.88 18.32
CA GLY A 13 9.87 21.66 19.33
C GLY A 13 8.69 20.92 19.96
N VAL A 14 7.87 21.62 20.76
CA VAL A 14 6.77 21.07 21.57
C VAL A 14 5.40 21.53 21.03
N ASP A 15 5.21 21.60 19.72
CA ASP A 15 3.94 21.99 19.12
C ASP A 15 3.10 20.73 18.78
N PRO A 16 1.97 20.49 19.49
CA PRO A 16 1.11 19.33 19.21
C PRO A 16 0.53 19.30 17.78
N GLN A 17 0.25 20.47 17.20
CA GLN A 17 -0.26 20.57 15.84
C GLN A 17 0.83 20.23 14.81
N ALA A 18 2.08 20.58 15.09
CA ALA A 18 3.20 20.18 14.26
C ALA A 18 3.41 18.67 14.29
N HIS A 19 3.15 18.02 15.42
CA HIS A 19 3.23 16.55 15.53
C HIS A 19 2.16 15.85 14.68
N ASP A 20 0.90 16.29 14.77
CA ASP A 20 -0.17 15.76 13.92
C ASP A 20 0.15 15.92 12.43
N LEU A 21 0.64 17.09 12.06
CA LEU A 21 1.02 17.42 10.69
C LEU A 21 2.21 16.59 10.18
N ALA A 22 3.21 16.38 11.01
CA ALA A 22 4.40 15.57 10.68
C ALA A 22 4.04 14.12 10.38
N GLN A 23 3.21 13.49 11.21
CA GLN A 23 2.73 12.13 10.99
C GLN A 23 1.87 12.02 9.73
N TRP A 24 0.96 12.96 9.53
CA TRP A 24 0.12 12.97 8.33
C TRP A 24 0.96 13.14 7.05
N LEU A 25 1.93 14.06 7.03
CA LEU A 25 2.81 14.28 5.88
C LEU A 25 3.68 13.05 5.56
N ALA A 26 4.15 12.33 6.57
CA ALA A 26 4.88 11.07 6.33
C ALA A 26 3.97 10.05 5.63
N GLY A 27 2.71 9.90 6.06
CA GLY A 27 1.72 9.05 5.43
C GLY A 27 1.41 9.45 3.99
N GLU A 28 1.19 10.75 3.72
CA GLU A 28 0.98 11.26 2.36
C GLU A 28 2.20 11.03 1.46
N THR A 29 3.42 11.21 1.99
CA THR A 29 4.66 10.94 1.24
C THR A 29 4.79 9.47 0.89
N ALA A 30 4.50 8.56 1.82
CA ALA A 30 4.51 7.13 1.59
C ALA A 30 3.48 6.71 0.53
N TRP A 31 2.28 7.27 0.61
CA TRP A 31 1.22 7.04 -0.38
C TRP A 31 1.65 7.44 -1.79
N GLU A 32 2.17 8.63 -1.96
CA GLU A 32 2.61 9.15 -3.25
C GLU A 32 3.82 8.34 -3.81
N LEU A 33 4.69 7.84 -2.95
CA LEU A 33 5.78 6.93 -3.36
C LEU A 33 5.24 5.60 -3.88
N CYS A 34 4.26 5.00 -3.21
CA CYS A 34 3.60 3.77 -3.67
C CYS A 34 2.91 3.94 -5.03
N GLY A 35 2.36 5.12 -5.31
CA GLY A 35 1.73 5.45 -6.59
C GLY A 35 2.71 5.63 -7.75
N ALA A 36 3.98 5.94 -7.48
CA ALA A 36 4.93 6.32 -8.52
C ALA A 36 5.79 5.17 -9.06
N ALA A 37 6.85 4.78 -8.39
CA ALA A 37 7.80 3.78 -8.91
C ALA A 37 8.48 2.95 -7.80
N ALA A 38 8.08 3.14 -6.55
CA ALA A 38 8.65 2.48 -5.39
C ALA A 38 7.57 1.78 -4.55
N GLU A 39 7.96 0.76 -3.81
CA GLU A 39 7.15 0.28 -2.68
C GLU A 39 7.51 1.13 -1.47
N ALA A 40 6.53 1.73 -0.80
CA ALA A 40 6.75 2.47 0.43
C ALA A 40 6.20 1.70 1.63
N ARG A 41 6.99 1.63 2.70
CA ARG A 41 6.62 1.06 3.99
C ARG A 41 6.56 2.17 5.02
N LEU A 42 5.36 2.49 5.48
CA LEU A 42 5.18 3.50 6.53
C LEU A 42 5.50 2.88 7.91
N VAL A 43 6.41 3.52 8.63
CA VAL A 43 6.74 3.17 10.03
C VAL A 43 5.82 3.93 10.96
N VAL A 44 5.34 3.30 12.01
CA VAL A 44 4.45 3.92 12.99
C VAL A 44 5.21 4.43 14.22
N ASP A 45 6.29 3.75 14.60
CA ASP A 45 7.07 4.11 15.78
C ASP A 45 8.03 5.27 15.50
N PRO A 46 8.14 6.23 16.41
CA PRO A 46 9.06 7.34 16.25
C PRO A 46 10.52 6.86 16.30
N VAL A 47 11.30 7.28 15.31
CA VAL A 47 12.73 6.98 15.21
C VAL A 47 13.51 8.30 15.21
N GLU A 48 14.67 8.32 15.83
CA GLU A 48 15.57 9.46 15.77
C GLU A 48 16.03 9.68 14.30
N VAL A 49 15.98 10.92 13.83
CA VAL A 49 16.39 11.25 12.46
C VAL A 49 17.90 11.41 12.39
N SER A 50 18.62 10.29 12.36
CA SER A 50 20.06 10.22 12.13
C SER A 50 20.37 9.18 11.05
N ALA A 51 21.51 9.29 10.41
CA ALA A 51 21.89 8.35 9.36
C ALA A 51 21.97 6.90 9.88
N ALA A 52 22.45 6.70 11.11
CA ALA A 52 22.53 5.39 11.75
C ALA A 52 21.13 4.80 12.03
N SER A 53 20.28 5.55 12.73
CA SER A 53 18.93 5.09 13.08
C SER A 53 18.06 4.83 11.85
N LEU A 54 18.21 5.65 10.79
CA LEU A 54 17.51 5.45 9.52
C LEU A 54 18.02 4.21 8.78
N GLY A 55 19.34 3.96 8.78
CA GLY A 55 19.93 2.76 8.20
C GLY A 55 19.47 1.49 8.90
N ASP A 56 19.45 1.49 10.24
CA ASP A 56 18.96 0.38 11.05
C ASP A 56 17.48 0.10 10.78
N ALA A 57 16.64 1.14 10.69
CA ALA A 57 15.23 1.00 10.36
C ALA A 57 15.01 0.42 8.96
N ALA A 58 15.78 0.86 7.95
CA ALA A 58 15.73 0.28 6.62
C ALA A 58 16.07 -1.22 6.63
N ALA A 59 17.16 -1.59 7.33
CA ALA A 59 17.59 -2.98 7.43
C ALA A 59 16.55 -3.87 8.14
N GLN A 60 15.96 -3.40 9.25
CA GLN A 60 14.92 -4.13 10.00
C GLN A 60 13.65 -4.36 9.18
N LEU A 61 13.30 -3.41 8.32
CA LEU A 61 12.10 -3.48 7.48
C LEU A 61 12.34 -4.15 6.13
N GLY A 62 13.56 -4.61 5.85
CA GLY A 62 13.92 -5.14 4.54
C GLY A 62 13.74 -4.11 3.42
N ALA A 63 13.96 -2.83 3.72
CA ALA A 63 13.89 -1.75 2.75
C ALA A 63 15.27 -1.42 2.20
N ASP A 64 15.33 -1.00 0.93
CA ASP A 64 16.60 -0.57 0.32
C ASP A 64 17.06 0.78 0.85
N PHE A 65 16.09 1.64 1.20
CA PHE A 65 16.30 3.01 1.67
C PHE A 65 15.31 3.36 2.77
N SER A 66 15.66 4.37 3.57
CA SER A 66 14.76 5.03 4.50
C SER A 66 14.78 6.55 4.32
N LEU A 67 13.61 7.15 4.43
CA LEU A 67 13.37 8.58 4.42
C LEU A 67 12.94 9.04 5.81
N GLY A 68 13.70 9.93 6.41
CA GLY A 68 13.33 10.63 7.64
C GLY A 68 13.30 12.13 7.42
N ALA A 69 12.55 12.86 8.24
CA ALA A 69 12.54 14.32 8.22
C ALA A 69 12.35 14.89 9.62
N ILE A 70 12.87 16.14 9.80
CA ILE A 70 12.58 16.98 10.95
C ILE A 70 11.71 18.12 10.47
N LEU A 71 10.48 18.23 10.98
CA LEU A 71 9.54 19.28 10.67
C LEU A 71 9.62 20.38 11.74
N THR A 72 9.81 21.60 11.31
CA THR A 72 9.66 22.80 12.13
C THR A 72 8.50 23.62 11.58
N ARG A 73 7.56 24.01 12.45
CA ARG A 73 6.39 24.80 12.09
C ARG A 73 6.47 26.18 12.72
N GLU A 74 6.30 27.19 11.89
CA GLU A 74 5.90 28.55 12.26
C GLU A 74 4.39 28.72 11.93
N PRO A 75 3.70 29.78 12.39
CA PRO A 75 2.24 29.87 12.22
C PRO A 75 1.73 29.57 10.80
N GLU A 76 2.39 30.13 9.80
CA GLU A 76 1.99 29.99 8.37
C GLU A 76 3.00 29.19 7.54
N ARG A 77 4.16 28.82 8.11
CA ARG A 77 5.27 28.22 7.38
C ARG A 77 5.68 26.87 7.93
N LEU A 78 6.11 26.00 7.03
CA LEU A 78 6.70 24.71 7.32
C LEU A 78 8.11 24.67 6.77
N THR A 79 9.03 24.16 7.55
CA THR A 79 10.38 23.81 7.10
C THR A 79 10.62 22.35 7.44
N LEU A 80 11.02 21.56 6.45
CA LEU A 80 11.41 20.17 6.64
C LEU A 80 12.87 20.01 6.24
N GLN A 81 13.63 19.37 7.13
CA GLN A 81 14.98 18.88 6.84
C GLN A 81 14.88 17.39 6.59
N LEU A 82 15.19 16.96 5.37
CA LEU A 82 15.01 15.58 4.93
C LEU A 82 16.34 14.87 4.77
N LEU A 83 16.35 13.60 5.14
CA LEU A 83 17.50 12.71 5.04
C LEU A 83 17.07 11.39 4.42
N LEU A 84 17.67 11.03 3.29
CA LEU A 84 17.51 9.74 2.61
C LEU A 84 18.77 8.91 2.81
N VAL A 85 18.62 7.72 3.36
CA VAL A 85 19.72 6.84 3.75
C VAL A 85 19.49 5.45 3.17
N ASP A 86 20.54 4.76 2.77
CA ASP A 86 20.44 3.34 2.39
C ASP A 86 20.49 2.41 3.62
N ALA A 87 20.21 1.14 3.42
CA ALA A 87 20.21 0.12 4.47
C ALA A 87 21.57 -0.10 5.16
N ARG A 88 22.66 0.53 4.66
CA ARG A 88 24.01 0.51 5.28
C ARG A 88 24.30 1.77 6.08
N GLY A 89 23.33 2.69 6.20
CA GLY A 89 23.50 3.97 6.88
C GLY A 89 24.22 5.05 6.04
N ALA A 90 24.48 4.80 4.74
CA ALA A 90 25.08 5.81 3.88
C ALA A 90 24.06 6.84 3.41
N VAL A 91 24.35 8.11 3.63
CA VAL A 91 23.50 9.22 3.18
C VAL A 91 23.51 9.28 1.66
N ARG A 92 22.33 9.14 1.06
CA ARG A 92 22.12 9.23 -0.39
C ARG A 92 21.73 10.64 -0.82
N ALA A 93 20.92 11.31 -0.04
CA ALA A 93 20.55 12.70 -0.26
C ALA A 93 20.15 13.37 1.06
N GLN A 94 20.38 14.69 1.10
CA GLN A 94 19.88 15.55 2.17
C GLN A 94 19.44 16.85 1.52
N TRP A 95 18.24 17.35 1.91
CA TRP A 95 17.72 18.62 1.40
C TRP A 95 16.74 19.25 2.37
N ASP A 96 16.54 20.56 2.22
CA ASP A 96 15.51 21.30 2.92
C ASP A 96 14.34 21.56 1.99
N GLU A 97 13.12 21.48 2.53
CA GLU A 97 11.89 21.84 1.85
C GLU A 97 11.14 22.89 2.67
N ARG A 98 10.58 23.89 1.99
CA ARG A 98 9.79 24.95 2.62
C ARG A 98 8.43 25.04 1.95
N ALA A 99 7.39 25.21 2.76
CA ALA A 99 6.01 25.34 2.29
C ALA A 99 5.22 26.27 3.20
N GLN A 100 4.08 26.73 2.70
CA GLN A 100 3.03 27.29 3.56
C GLN A 100 2.18 26.15 4.11
N VAL A 101 1.59 26.32 5.29
CA VAL A 101 0.71 25.31 5.89
C VAL A 101 -0.46 25.00 4.95
N GLY A 102 -1.07 26.00 4.31
CA GLY A 102 -2.17 25.83 3.37
C GLY A 102 -1.84 25.02 2.10
N THR A 103 -0.55 24.87 1.76
CA THR A 103 -0.09 24.05 0.63
C THR A 103 0.52 22.70 1.06
N ALA A 104 0.36 22.33 2.33
CA ALA A 104 0.95 21.11 2.86
C ALA A 104 0.41 19.82 2.18
N ALA A 105 -0.81 19.83 1.66
CA ALA A 105 -1.36 18.71 0.89
C ALA A 105 -0.54 18.38 -0.37
N GLN A 106 0.08 19.40 -0.99
CA GLN A 106 0.94 19.23 -2.16
C GLN A 106 2.37 18.81 -1.77
N LEU A 107 2.73 19.03 -0.51
CA LEU A 107 4.09 18.79 -0.03
C LEU A 107 4.45 17.31 -0.05
N GLY A 108 3.57 16.41 0.35
CA GLY A 108 3.78 14.96 0.29
C GLY A 108 4.18 14.50 -1.12
N ARG A 109 3.47 14.98 -2.14
CA ARG A 109 3.77 14.71 -3.55
C ARG A 109 5.14 15.25 -3.99
N ARG A 110 5.50 16.47 -3.54
CA ARG A 110 6.83 17.03 -3.82
C ARG A 110 7.94 16.24 -3.15
N LEU A 111 7.74 15.82 -1.92
CA LEU A 111 8.70 15.00 -1.16
C LEU A 111 8.91 13.65 -1.83
N ALA A 112 7.84 12.97 -2.22
CA ALA A 112 7.91 11.71 -2.95
C ALA A 112 8.70 11.84 -4.25
N ARG A 113 8.40 12.87 -5.05
CA ARG A 113 9.12 13.13 -6.31
C ARG A 113 10.61 13.37 -6.08
N ARG A 114 10.98 14.21 -5.12
CA ARG A 114 12.41 14.46 -4.82
C ARG A 114 13.12 13.21 -4.34
N THR A 115 12.43 12.38 -3.56
CA THR A 115 12.96 11.09 -3.14
C THR A 115 13.25 10.19 -4.34
N LEU A 116 12.31 10.06 -5.28
CA LEU A 116 12.50 9.28 -6.50
C LEU A 116 13.64 9.81 -7.37
N GLN A 117 13.73 11.14 -7.55
CA GLN A 117 14.84 11.77 -8.27
C GLN A 117 16.19 11.48 -7.61
N ALA A 118 16.28 11.53 -6.28
CA ALA A 118 17.48 11.18 -5.55
C ALA A 118 17.87 9.69 -5.70
N LEU A 119 16.90 8.84 -5.99
CA LEU A 119 17.09 7.42 -6.30
C LEU A 119 17.42 7.16 -7.79
N GLY A 120 17.42 8.20 -8.63
CA GLY A 120 17.66 8.08 -10.07
C GLY A 120 16.47 7.48 -10.84
N GLU A 121 15.26 7.56 -10.27
CA GLU A 121 14.02 7.15 -10.93
C GLU A 121 13.41 8.37 -11.65
N ASP A 122 12.97 8.19 -12.90
CA ASP A 122 12.22 9.21 -13.63
C ASP A 122 10.78 9.27 -13.07
N ALA A 123 10.56 10.20 -12.15
CA ALA A 123 9.21 10.53 -11.72
C ALA A 123 8.55 11.40 -12.80
N ALA A 124 7.64 10.83 -13.59
CA ALA A 124 6.82 11.60 -14.51
C ALA A 124 6.20 12.79 -13.77
N ALA A 125 6.32 13.99 -14.34
CA ALA A 125 5.68 15.16 -13.77
C ALA A 125 4.16 14.92 -13.80
N PRO A 126 3.45 14.93 -12.65
CA PRO A 126 2.00 14.90 -12.67
C PRO A 126 1.51 16.12 -13.44
N PRO A 127 0.33 16.03 -14.06
CA PRO A 127 -0.28 17.20 -14.67
C PRO A 127 -0.30 18.32 -13.64
N ALA A 128 -0.03 19.54 -14.07
CA ALA A 128 -0.04 20.74 -13.23
C ALA A 128 -1.50 21.05 -12.82
N THR A 129 -2.07 20.25 -11.95
CA THR A 129 -3.32 20.59 -11.28
C THR A 129 -3.01 21.69 -10.27
N ILE A 130 -3.49 22.88 -10.56
CA ILE A 130 -3.50 23.99 -9.59
C ILE A 130 -4.55 23.60 -8.55
N GLU A 131 -4.11 22.98 -7.47
CA GLU A 131 -5.00 22.77 -6.33
C GLU A 131 -5.29 24.16 -5.70
N PRO A 132 -6.55 24.42 -5.35
CA PRO A 132 -6.91 25.68 -4.69
C PRO A 132 -6.15 25.82 -3.37
N GLU A 133 -5.87 27.03 -2.98
CA GLU A 133 -5.27 27.32 -1.68
C GLU A 133 -6.24 26.97 -0.57
N ILE A 134 -5.85 26.04 0.29
CA ILE A 134 -6.67 25.56 1.40
C ILE A 134 -6.29 26.33 2.67
N PRO A 135 -7.25 26.81 3.48
CA PRO A 135 -6.93 27.48 4.73
C PRO A 135 -6.03 26.63 5.63
N ALA A 136 -5.02 27.24 6.23
CA ALA A 136 -4.06 26.55 7.11
C ALA A 136 -4.77 25.78 8.24
N GLU A 137 -5.86 26.34 8.78
CA GLU A 137 -6.67 25.69 9.81
C GLU A 137 -7.32 24.39 9.32
N ALA A 138 -7.80 24.34 8.08
CA ALA A 138 -8.38 23.13 7.49
C ALA A 138 -7.34 22.01 7.32
N ILE A 139 -6.10 22.36 6.93
CA ILE A 139 -4.99 21.39 6.87
C ILE A 139 -4.61 20.85 8.25
N LEU A 140 -4.55 21.71 9.27
CA LEU A 140 -4.28 21.28 10.63
C LEU A 140 -5.41 20.44 11.22
N ARG A 141 -6.65 20.77 10.88
CA ARG A 141 -7.84 19.96 11.22
C ARG A 141 -7.77 18.60 10.54
N LEU A 142 -7.43 18.54 9.25
CA LEU A 142 -7.24 17.30 8.51
C LEU A 142 -6.16 16.41 9.14
N ALA A 143 -4.99 16.95 9.43
CA ALA A 143 -3.90 16.20 10.04
C ALA A 143 -4.32 15.59 11.39
N ARG A 144 -5.02 16.36 12.22
CA ARG A 144 -5.57 15.89 13.50
C ARG A 144 -6.63 14.81 13.33
N ALA A 145 -7.59 15.02 12.43
CA ALA A 145 -8.68 14.08 12.16
C ALA A 145 -8.15 12.76 11.59
N ALA A 146 -7.20 12.81 10.66
CA ALA A 146 -6.54 11.63 10.09
C ALA A 146 -5.81 10.81 11.15
N ARG A 147 -5.06 11.46 12.05
CA ARG A 147 -4.38 10.77 13.16
C ARG A 147 -5.35 10.12 14.14
N ARG A 148 -6.44 10.79 14.48
CA ARG A 148 -7.47 10.29 15.41
C ARG A 148 -8.45 9.34 14.75
N GLN A 149 -8.40 9.21 13.43
CA GLN A 149 -9.39 8.48 12.63
C GLN A 149 -10.83 8.99 12.91
N ASP A 150 -10.96 10.30 13.00
CA ASP A 150 -12.25 10.96 13.23
C ASP A 150 -13.04 11.05 11.93
N VAL A 151 -13.86 10.02 11.69
CA VAL A 151 -14.67 9.89 10.47
C VAL A 151 -15.61 11.08 10.27
N GLY A 152 -16.19 11.62 11.36
CA GLY A 152 -17.09 12.77 11.28
C GLY A 152 -16.41 14.04 10.79
N ASP A 153 -15.22 14.31 11.34
CA ASP A 153 -14.44 15.49 10.96
C ASP A 153 -13.82 15.34 9.56
N LEU A 154 -13.38 14.12 9.19
CA LEU A 154 -12.91 13.82 7.84
C LEU A 154 -13.99 14.00 6.79
N LEU A 155 -15.21 13.53 7.07
CA LEU A 155 -16.36 13.72 6.18
C LEU A 155 -16.68 15.20 6.02
N ALA A 156 -16.80 15.95 7.13
CA ALA A 156 -17.07 17.39 7.10
C ALA A 156 -16.02 18.13 6.25
N LEU A 157 -14.75 17.76 6.36
CA LEU A 157 -13.67 18.33 5.54
C LEU A 157 -13.82 17.99 4.04
N THR A 158 -14.30 16.79 3.69
CA THR A 158 -14.55 16.44 2.28
C THR A 158 -15.71 17.22 1.68
N GLU A 159 -16.72 17.57 2.50
CA GLU A 159 -17.85 18.37 2.09
C GLU A 159 -17.52 19.87 1.99
N GLU A 160 -16.74 20.38 2.95
CA GLU A 160 -16.33 21.78 3.01
C GLU A 160 -15.29 22.12 1.95
N PHE A 161 -14.36 21.20 1.70
CA PHE A 161 -13.25 21.34 0.73
C PHE A 161 -13.23 20.18 -0.28
N PRO A 162 -14.17 20.12 -1.25
CA PRO A 162 -14.24 19.01 -2.21
C PRO A 162 -12.98 18.79 -3.04
N ALA A 163 -12.20 19.86 -3.27
CA ALA A 163 -10.93 19.78 -3.99
C ALA A 163 -9.76 19.24 -3.15
N LEU A 164 -9.94 19.07 -1.82
CA LEU A 164 -8.90 18.53 -0.94
C LEU A 164 -8.91 16.98 -1.01
N ALA A 165 -8.26 16.43 -2.04
CA ALA A 165 -8.16 14.98 -2.25
C ALA A 165 -7.59 14.23 -1.03
N ALA A 166 -6.69 14.87 -0.27
CA ALA A 166 -6.12 14.29 0.94
C ALA A 166 -7.16 14.00 2.03
N ALA A 167 -8.24 14.79 2.14
CA ALA A 167 -9.31 14.52 3.10
C ALA A 167 -10.08 13.23 2.73
N SER A 168 -10.36 13.04 1.44
CA SER A 168 -10.98 11.81 0.94
C SER A 168 -10.09 10.60 1.16
N ARG A 169 -8.80 10.70 0.85
CA ARG A 169 -7.83 9.61 1.12
C ARG A 169 -7.79 9.26 2.61
N ALA A 170 -7.72 10.26 3.50
CA ALA A 170 -7.73 10.02 4.94
C ALA A 170 -9.02 9.30 5.40
N LEU A 171 -10.18 9.68 4.85
CA LEU A 171 -11.45 9.01 5.12
C LEU A 171 -11.42 7.55 4.63
N LEU A 172 -10.91 7.28 3.43
CA LEU A 172 -10.76 5.93 2.89
C LEU A 172 -9.82 5.06 3.74
N HIS A 173 -8.70 5.63 4.19
CA HIS A 173 -7.78 4.94 5.11
C HIS A 173 -8.45 4.61 6.46
N ALA A 174 -9.25 5.52 7.00
CA ALA A 174 -10.02 5.27 8.21
C ALA A 174 -11.05 4.14 7.97
N ALA A 175 -11.66 4.09 6.78
CA ALA A 175 -12.57 3.04 6.35
C ALA A 175 -11.91 1.66 6.35
N GLN A 176 -10.78 1.54 5.69
CA GLN A 176 -10.04 0.27 5.58
C GLN A 176 -9.62 -0.29 6.94
N ARG A 177 -9.30 0.58 7.92
CA ARG A 177 -8.89 0.17 9.26
C ARG A 177 -10.06 -0.13 10.20
N ALA A 178 -11.24 0.42 9.93
CA ALA A 178 -12.45 0.23 10.75
C ALA A 178 -13.18 -1.08 10.47
N ILE A 179 -12.69 -1.89 9.52
CA ILE A 179 -13.29 -3.18 9.14
C ILE A 179 -13.50 -4.05 10.39
N GLY A 180 -14.77 -4.31 10.75
CA GLY A 180 -15.17 -5.14 11.87
C GLY A 180 -15.41 -4.42 13.20
N GLY A 181 -15.38 -3.07 13.26
CA GLY A 181 -15.62 -2.30 14.48
C GLY A 181 -16.97 -1.59 14.55
N ASP A 182 -17.35 -1.08 15.74
CA ASP A 182 -18.62 -0.37 16.02
C ASP A 182 -18.83 0.91 15.19
N ARG A 183 -17.79 1.40 14.50
CA ARG A 183 -17.82 2.62 13.67
C ARG A 183 -18.31 2.39 12.25
N MET A 184 -18.53 1.13 11.85
CA MET A 184 -18.89 0.75 10.48
C MET A 184 -20.12 1.46 9.91
N PRO A 185 -21.26 1.62 10.64
CA PRO A 185 -22.44 2.29 10.07
C PRO A 185 -22.20 3.76 9.73
N ALA A 186 -21.51 4.50 10.61
CA ALA A 186 -21.19 5.91 10.35
C ALA A 186 -20.23 6.07 9.15
N LEU A 187 -19.28 5.16 9.05
CA LEU A 187 -18.33 5.12 7.96
C LEU A 187 -18.98 4.81 6.61
N PHE A 188 -19.91 3.85 6.60
CA PHE A 188 -20.67 3.51 5.40
C PHE A 188 -21.49 4.71 4.89
N SER A 189 -22.23 5.38 5.79
CA SER A 189 -22.96 6.60 5.43
C SER A 189 -22.04 7.70 4.90
N ALA A 190 -20.81 7.81 5.44
CA ALA A 190 -19.82 8.75 4.96
C ALA A 190 -19.32 8.39 3.54
N LEU A 191 -19.06 7.10 3.29
CA LEU A 191 -18.65 6.61 1.97
C LEU A 191 -19.76 6.77 0.92
N GLU A 192 -21.02 6.52 1.28
CA GLU A 192 -22.16 6.75 0.37
C GLU A 192 -22.30 8.23 -0.01
N ARG A 193 -22.16 9.15 0.95
CA ARG A 193 -22.19 10.59 0.68
C ARG A 193 -21.02 11.02 -0.19
N LEU A 194 -19.83 10.48 0.05
CA LEU A 194 -18.66 10.74 -0.78
C LEU A 194 -18.84 10.19 -2.20
N ALA A 195 -19.43 8.99 -2.36
CA ALA A 195 -19.74 8.41 -3.66
C ALA A 195 -20.81 9.20 -4.44
N GLN A 196 -21.76 9.83 -3.73
CA GLN A 196 -22.72 10.76 -4.36
C GLN A 196 -22.04 12.03 -4.87
N ALA A 197 -21.09 12.57 -4.09
CA ALA A 197 -20.32 13.75 -4.47
C ALA A 197 -19.26 13.46 -5.56
N ARG A 198 -18.75 12.24 -5.61
CA ARG A 198 -17.68 11.77 -6.53
C ARG A 198 -18.04 10.40 -7.11
N PRO A 199 -19.01 10.35 -8.04
CA PRO A 199 -19.59 9.09 -8.51
C PRO A 199 -18.59 8.20 -9.28
N ASP A 200 -17.55 8.79 -9.86
CA ASP A 200 -16.55 8.11 -10.69
C ASP A 200 -15.15 8.09 -10.05
N ASP A 201 -15.04 8.38 -8.73
CA ASP A 201 -13.79 8.27 -8.00
C ASP A 201 -13.49 6.78 -7.71
N PRO A 202 -12.45 6.17 -8.32
CA PRO A 202 -12.21 4.74 -8.21
C PRO A 202 -11.85 4.30 -6.80
N ASP A 203 -11.19 5.14 -6.00
CA ASP A 203 -10.85 4.82 -4.61
C ASP A 203 -12.09 4.75 -3.75
N VAL A 204 -13.04 5.67 -3.93
CA VAL A 204 -14.32 5.69 -3.23
C VAL A 204 -15.16 4.47 -3.61
N LEU A 205 -15.22 4.14 -4.92
CA LEU A 205 -15.95 2.98 -5.42
C LEU A 205 -15.37 1.67 -4.89
N LEU A 206 -14.03 1.54 -4.82
CA LEU A 206 -13.35 0.39 -4.22
C LEU A 206 -13.70 0.24 -2.74
N ALA A 207 -13.61 1.31 -1.95
CA ALA A 207 -13.90 1.27 -0.52
C ALA A 207 -15.37 0.91 -0.23
N LEU A 208 -16.30 1.47 -1.01
CA LEU A 208 -17.73 1.15 -0.89
C LEU A 208 -18.00 -0.30 -1.33
N GLY A 209 -17.30 -0.78 -2.35
CA GLY A 209 -17.34 -2.17 -2.80
C GLY A 209 -16.82 -3.13 -1.73
N ASP A 210 -15.69 -2.81 -1.09
CA ASP A 210 -15.13 -3.60 0.02
C ASP A 210 -16.12 -3.67 1.19
N TYR A 211 -16.79 -2.55 1.53
CA TYR A 211 -17.83 -2.56 2.55
C TYR A 211 -18.98 -3.50 2.19
N ARG A 212 -19.52 -3.41 0.95
CA ARG A 212 -20.62 -4.28 0.50
C ARG A 212 -20.24 -5.76 0.45
N ALA A 213 -19.01 -6.06 0.03
CA ALA A 213 -18.50 -7.42 0.02
C ALA A 213 -18.45 -8.05 1.43
N LEU A 214 -18.08 -7.26 2.46
CA LEU A 214 -18.09 -7.69 3.86
C LEU A 214 -19.52 -8.01 4.38
N HIS A 215 -20.52 -7.34 3.85
CA HIS A 215 -21.92 -7.60 4.18
C HIS A 215 -22.60 -8.63 3.27
N LEU A 216 -21.82 -9.38 2.50
CA LEU A 216 -22.28 -10.41 1.56
C LEU A 216 -23.23 -9.86 0.46
N GLU A 217 -23.14 -8.57 0.18
CA GLU A 217 -23.86 -7.92 -0.93
C GLU A 217 -23.08 -8.06 -2.24
N GLU A 218 -22.92 -9.30 -2.71
CA GLU A 218 -22.08 -9.65 -3.84
C GLU A 218 -22.36 -8.82 -5.11
N ALA A 219 -23.63 -8.71 -5.49
CA ALA A 219 -24.02 -7.98 -6.71
C ALA A 219 -23.66 -6.50 -6.63
N GLY A 220 -23.89 -5.85 -5.47
CA GLY A 220 -23.52 -4.46 -5.24
C GLY A 220 -22.01 -4.22 -5.21
N ALA A 221 -21.27 -5.12 -4.56
CA ALA A 221 -19.81 -5.06 -4.55
C ALA A 221 -19.24 -5.21 -5.97
N ARG A 222 -19.72 -6.18 -6.73
CA ARG A 222 -19.31 -6.43 -8.12
C ARG A 222 -19.54 -5.22 -9.03
N GLU A 223 -20.71 -4.59 -8.94
CA GLU A 223 -21.03 -3.38 -9.72
C GLU A 223 -20.04 -2.26 -9.41
N LEU A 224 -19.79 -1.99 -8.15
CA LEU A 224 -18.86 -0.94 -7.71
C LEU A 224 -17.43 -1.20 -8.17
N TYR A 225 -16.94 -2.43 -8.09
CA TYR A 225 -15.62 -2.79 -8.58
C TYR A 225 -15.48 -2.69 -10.11
N LEU A 226 -16.53 -3.01 -10.86
CA LEU A 226 -16.55 -2.80 -12.31
C LEU A 226 -16.45 -1.31 -12.65
N ARG A 227 -17.23 -0.47 -11.98
CA ARG A 227 -17.16 0.98 -12.14
C ARG A 227 -15.80 1.53 -11.74
N ALA A 228 -15.23 1.07 -10.62
CA ALA A 228 -13.90 1.47 -10.18
C ALA A 228 -12.82 1.13 -11.22
N ARG A 229 -12.87 -0.08 -11.79
CA ARG A 229 -11.96 -0.50 -12.87
C ARG A 229 -12.06 0.42 -14.09
N ASP A 230 -13.28 0.73 -14.49
CA ASP A 230 -13.54 1.48 -15.73
C ASP A 230 -13.24 2.98 -15.56
N ALA A 231 -13.36 3.51 -14.34
CA ALA A 231 -13.04 4.90 -14.00
C ALA A 231 -11.55 5.12 -13.68
N ALA A 232 -10.80 4.07 -13.35
CA ALA A 232 -9.41 4.20 -12.94
C ALA A 232 -8.48 4.57 -14.11
N GLU A 233 -7.86 5.75 -14.04
CA GLU A 233 -6.79 6.16 -14.97
C GLU A 233 -5.45 5.49 -14.63
N ASP A 234 -5.20 5.18 -13.35
CA ASP A 234 -4.03 4.44 -12.91
C ASP A 234 -4.25 2.93 -13.12
N PRO A 235 -3.40 2.27 -13.94
CA PRO A 235 -3.48 0.82 -14.16
C PRO A 235 -3.40 -0.01 -12.89
N ARG A 236 -2.77 0.50 -11.82
CA ARG A 236 -2.68 -0.18 -10.52
C ARG A 236 -4.02 -0.21 -9.80
N LEU A 237 -4.77 0.90 -9.81
CA LEU A 237 -6.13 0.94 -9.26
C LEU A 237 -7.08 0.05 -10.05
N ALA A 238 -7.00 0.07 -11.38
CA ALA A 238 -7.76 -0.84 -12.24
C ALA A 238 -7.40 -2.32 -11.94
N SER A 239 -6.12 -2.63 -11.72
CA SER A 239 -5.66 -3.96 -11.31
C SER A 239 -6.22 -4.37 -9.95
N LEU A 240 -6.22 -3.44 -8.98
CA LEU A 240 -6.80 -3.68 -7.66
C LEU A 240 -8.31 -3.99 -7.75
N ALA A 241 -9.05 -3.26 -8.58
CA ALA A 241 -10.46 -3.54 -8.84
C ALA A 241 -10.66 -4.94 -9.43
N CYS A 242 -9.81 -5.37 -10.38
CA CYS A 242 -9.84 -6.71 -10.92
C CYS A 242 -9.52 -7.78 -9.84
N LEU A 243 -8.59 -7.52 -8.93
CA LEU A 243 -8.30 -8.40 -7.79
C LEU A 243 -9.51 -8.55 -6.87
N ARG A 244 -10.26 -7.46 -6.61
CA ARG A 244 -11.51 -7.50 -5.83
C ARG A 244 -12.62 -8.28 -6.54
N LEU A 245 -12.76 -8.10 -7.85
CA LEU A 245 -13.70 -8.89 -8.68
C LEU A 245 -13.36 -10.38 -8.62
N ALA A 246 -12.08 -10.73 -8.68
CA ALA A 246 -11.64 -12.11 -8.51
C ALA A 246 -12.02 -12.66 -7.13
N SER A 247 -11.85 -11.88 -6.05
CA SER A 247 -12.27 -12.30 -4.70
C SER A 247 -13.78 -12.58 -4.62
N VAL A 248 -14.60 -11.73 -5.21
CA VAL A 248 -16.06 -11.92 -5.26
C VAL A 248 -16.41 -13.18 -6.07
N ALA A 249 -15.73 -13.44 -7.18
CA ALA A 249 -15.96 -14.63 -7.98
C ALA A 249 -15.52 -15.91 -7.24
N GLU A 250 -14.39 -15.87 -6.51
CA GLU A 250 -13.92 -16.99 -5.68
C GLU A 250 -14.89 -17.33 -4.54
N SER A 251 -15.39 -16.32 -3.82
CA SER A 251 -16.37 -16.53 -2.74
C SER A 251 -17.70 -17.11 -3.22
N ALA A 252 -17.99 -16.97 -4.51
CA ALA A 252 -19.16 -17.53 -5.18
C ALA A 252 -18.87 -18.82 -5.97
N ASP A 253 -17.71 -19.47 -5.75
CA ASP A 253 -17.24 -20.66 -6.44
C ASP A 253 -17.15 -20.55 -7.98
N ARG A 254 -17.08 -19.31 -8.50
CA ARG A 254 -16.98 -19.02 -9.94
C ARG A 254 -15.52 -18.98 -10.38
N THR A 255 -14.82 -20.10 -10.28
CA THR A 255 -13.37 -20.21 -10.50
C THR A 255 -12.92 -19.68 -11.87
N ASP A 256 -13.66 -19.95 -12.94
CA ASP A 256 -13.26 -19.49 -14.28
C ASP A 256 -13.39 -17.97 -14.44
N GLU A 257 -14.40 -17.34 -13.83
CA GLU A 257 -14.53 -15.89 -13.76
C GLU A 257 -13.39 -15.27 -12.94
N ALA A 258 -13.04 -15.86 -11.80
CA ALA A 258 -11.92 -15.43 -10.99
C ALA A 258 -10.60 -15.46 -11.75
N ILE A 259 -10.31 -16.54 -12.49
CA ILE A 259 -9.13 -16.66 -13.36
C ILE A 259 -9.10 -15.55 -14.42
N GLN A 260 -10.24 -15.21 -15.03
CA GLN A 260 -10.31 -14.14 -16.02
C GLN A 260 -9.99 -12.77 -15.39
N HIS A 261 -10.53 -12.49 -14.22
CA HIS A 261 -10.24 -11.24 -13.50
C HIS A 261 -8.77 -11.16 -13.04
N LEU A 262 -8.18 -12.25 -12.56
CA LEU A 262 -6.76 -12.27 -12.20
C LEU A 262 -5.85 -12.07 -13.41
N ARG A 263 -6.17 -12.67 -14.56
CA ARG A 263 -5.44 -12.41 -15.81
C ARG A 263 -5.58 -10.96 -16.27
N ALA A 264 -6.75 -10.35 -16.07
CA ALA A 264 -6.94 -8.93 -16.34
C ALA A 264 -6.11 -8.05 -15.41
N ALA A 265 -6.07 -8.36 -14.11
CA ALA A 265 -5.24 -7.66 -13.14
C ALA A 265 -3.75 -7.70 -13.52
N ILE A 266 -3.23 -8.87 -13.89
CA ILE A 266 -1.84 -9.07 -14.32
C ILE A 266 -1.49 -8.25 -15.58
N ARG A 267 -2.42 -8.14 -16.54
CA ARG A 267 -2.19 -7.30 -17.73
C ARG A 267 -2.11 -5.82 -17.41
N LEU A 268 -2.81 -5.37 -16.38
CA LEU A 268 -2.83 -3.96 -15.96
C LEU A 268 -1.62 -3.62 -15.09
N ALA A 269 -1.29 -4.50 -14.14
CA ALA A 269 -0.12 -4.36 -13.28
C ALA A 269 0.43 -5.74 -12.93
N ASP A 270 1.74 -5.90 -13.03
CA ASP A 270 2.44 -7.15 -12.71
C ASP A 270 2.58 -7.29 -11.17
N ASP A 271 1.52 -7.76 -10.52
CA ASP A 271 1.37 -7.84 -9.05
C ASP A 271 1.57 -9.29 -8.57
N SER A 272 2.42 -9.48 -7.55
CA SER A 272 2.73 -10.80 -6.98
C SER A 272 1.49 -11.51 -6.43
N ARG A 273 0.55 -10.77 -5.84
CA ARG A 273 -0.71 -11.32 -5.29
C ARG A 273 -1.62 -11.87 -6.38
N ALA A 274 -1.69 -11.16 -7.53
CA ALA A 274 -2.46 -11.62 -8.68
C ALA A 274 -1.88 -12.92 -9.22
N HIS A 275 -0.56 -13.02 -9.36
CA HIS A 275 0.11 -14.23 -9.81
C HIS A 275 -0.03 -15.38 -8.80
N ALA A 276 0.11 -15.13 -7.51
CA ALA A 276 -0.07 -16.13 -6.46
C ALA A 276 -1.47 -16.75 -6.47
N ARG A 277 -2.50 -15.90 -6.52
CA ARG A 277 -3.90 -16.35 -6.56
C ARG A 277 -4.23 -17.10 -7.86
N LEU A 278 -3.74 -16.58 -9.00
CA LEU A 278 -3.88 -17.29 -10.27
C LEU A 278 -3.23 -18.65 -10.22
N GLY A 279 -2.03 -18.76 -9.67
CA GLY A 279 -1.34 -20.02 -9.47
C GLY A 279 -2.16 -21.01 -8.64
N ALA A 280 -2.69 -20.56 -7.50
CA ALA A 280 -3.53 -21.40 -6.63
C ALA A 280 -4.78 -21.92 -7.35
N LEU A 281 -5.49 -21.08 -8.11
CA LEU A 281 -6.69 -21.50 -8.85
C LEU A 281 -6.39 -22.42 -10.05
N LEU A 282 -5.21 -22.34 -10.62
CA LEU A 282 -4.80 -23.17 -11.75
C LEU A 282 -4.30 -24.56 -11.34
N LEU A 283 -3.91 -24.78 -10.09
CA LEU A 283 -3.27 -26.05 -9.65
C LEU A 283 -4.02 -27.30 -10.12
N ALA A 284 -5.35 -27.32 -10.00
CA ALA A 284 -6.16 -28.46 -10.39
C ALA A 284 -6.44 -28.55 -11.90
N LYS A 285 -6.38 -27.43 -12.64
CA LYS A 285 -6.80 -27.37 -14.05
C LYS A 285 -5.61 -27.30 -15.01
N ASP A 286 -4.58 -26.54 -14.64
CA ASP A 286 -3.36 -26.30 -15.42
C ASP A 286 -2.15 -26.17 -14.49
N PRO A 287 -1.60 -27.31 -14.00
CA PRO A 287 -0.46 -27.30 -13.10
C PRO A 287 0.78 -26.58 -13.66
N ALA A 288 1.01 -26.70 -14.97
CA ALA A 288 2.15 -26.02 -15.60
C ALA A 288 1.99 -24.49 -15.57
N GLY A 289 0.79 -23.99 -15.88
CA GLY A 289 0.43 -22.60 -15.75
C GLY A 289 0.49 -22.12 -14.29
N ALA A 290 0.08 -22.96 -13.34
CA ALA A 290 0.16 -22.67 -11.91
C ALA A 290 1.62 -22.46 -11.44
N ILE A 291 2.51 -23.39 -11.79
CA ILE A 291 3.95 -23.30 -11.47
C ILE A 291 4.57 -22.03 -12.09
N LEU A 292 4.21 -21.69 -13.33
CA LEU A 292 4.68 -20.48 -13.98
C LEU A 292 4.22 -19.22 -13.23
N ALA A 293 2.94 -19.15 -12.85
CA ALA A 293 2.38 -18.02 -12.10
C ALA A 293 3.03 -17.89 -10.72
N LEU A 294 3.15 -18.98 -9.96
CA LEU A 294 3.83 -18.98 -8.65
C LEU A 294 5.31 -18.61 -8.77
N THR A 295 6.01 -19.08 -9.82
CA THR A 295 7.39 -18.65 -10.09
C THR A 295 7.46 -17.15 -10.31
N ARG A 296 6.52 -16.56 -11.07
CA ARG A 296 6.49 -15.11 -11.26
C ARG A 296 6.19 -14.37 -9.96
N ALA A 297 5.27 -14.87 -9.14
CA ALA A 297 4.98 -14.32 -7.82
C ALA A 297 6.22 -14.25 -6.93
N THR A 298 7.04 -15.33 -6.86
CA THR A 298 8.28 -15.34 -6.06
C THR A 298 9.37 -14.41 -6.61
N VAL A 299 9.37 -14.12 -7.90
CA VAL A 299 10.28 -13.11 -8.50
C VAL A 299 9.86 -11.70 -8.11
N LEU A 300 8.56 -11.43 -8.07
CA LEU A 300 8.01 -10.12 -7.73
C LEU A 300 8.06 -9.82 -6.23
N ALA A 301 7.93 -10.85 -5.39
CA ALA A 301 8.03 -10.75 -3.94
C ALA A 301 9.01 -11.83 -3.40
N PRO A 302 10.34 -11.60 -3.54
CA PRO A 302 11.36 -12.59 -3.24
C PRO A 302 11.52 -12.89 -1.74
N ASP A 303 10.98 -12.05 -0.87
CA ASP A 303 11.06 -12.19 0.59
C ASP A 303 9.74 -12.71 1.20
N ASP A 304 8.79 -13.13 0.39
CA ASP A 304 7.54 -13.73 0.85
C ASP A 304 7.72 -15.26 0.99
N ALA A 305 7.83 -15.72 2.24
CA ALA A 305 8.03 -17.14 2.57
C ALA A 305 6.85 -18.02 2.11
N ALA A 306 5.62 -17.51 2.18
CA ALA A 306 4.42 -18.27 1.80
C ALA A 306 4.39 -18.54 0.29
N LEU A 307 4.84 -17.60 -0.54
CA LEU A 307 4.95 -17.80 -1.99
C LEU A 307 5.98 -18.86 -2.35
N HIS A 308 7.13 -18.86 -1.69
CA HIS A 308 8.15 -19.90 -1.90
C HIS A 308 7.65 -21.28 -1.46
N LEU A 309 6.91 -21.37 -0.35
CA LEU A 309 6.28 -22.61 0.10
C LEU A 309 5.21 -23.10 -0.89
N ALA A 310 4.35 -22.20 -1.38
CA ALA A 310 3.33 -22.55 -2.37
C ALA A 310 3.98 -23.07 -3.67
N LEU A 311 5.07 -22.46 -4.13
CA LEU A 311 5.82 -22.93 -5.28
C LEU A 311 6.45 -24.31 -5.05
N ALA A 312 7.02 -24.56 -3.87
CA ALA A 312 7.62 -25.84 -3.52
C ALA A 312 6.55 -26.97 -3.55
N ARG A 313 5.40 -26.74 -2.93
CA ARG A 313 4.25 -27.66 -2.95
C ARG A 313 3.77 -27.94 -4.37
N ALA A 314 3.58 -26.92 -5.19
CA ALA A 314 3.15 -27.06 -6.57
C ALA A 314 4.12 -27.91 -7.40
N LEU A 315 5.43 -27.68 -7.25
CA LEU A 315 6.48 -28.46 -7.93
C LEU A 315 6.50 -29.90 -7.48
N ARG A 316 6.38 -30.19 -6.17
CA ARG A 316 6.33 -31.56 -5.64
C ARG A 316 5.09 -32.32 -6.11
N GLU A 317 3.92 -31.73 -6.02
CA GLU A 317 2.64 -32.39 -6.29
C GLU A 317 2.40 -32.65 -7.78
N HIS A 318 2.94 -31.82 -8.64
CA HIS A 318 2.67 -31.88 -10.07
C HIS A 318 3.89 -32.28 -10.94
N GLY A 319 4.87 -32.96 -10.34
CA GLY A 319 5.98 -33.57 -11.07
C GLY A 319 6.99 -32.54 -11.62
N GLY A 320 7.15 -31.42 -10.95
CA GLY A 320 8.20 -30.45 -11.24
C GLY A 320 9.59 -30.97 -10.89
N ASP A 321 10.62 -30.18 -11.22
CA ASP A 321 12.02 -30.50 -10.87
C ASP A 321 12.19 -30.56 -9.34
N PRO A 322 12.58 -31.72 -8.75
CA PRO A 322 12.77 -31.88 -7.31
C PRO A 322 13.82 -30.93 -6.73
N ALA A 323 14.87 -30.62 -7.49
CA ALA A 323 15.88 -29.66 -7.05
C ALA A 323 15.32 -28.24 -6.91
N ARG A 324 14.43 -27.83 -7.81
CA ARG A 324 13.71 -26.55 -7.71
C ARG A 324 12.74 -26.53 -6.55
N ALA A 325 12.01 -27.62 -6.32
CA ALA A 325 11.11 -27.75 -5.17
C ALA A 325 11.88 -27.59 -3.85
N LEU A 326 12.99 -28.30 -3.71
CA LEU A 326 13.83 -28.22 -2.52
C LEU A 326 14.44 -26.82 -2.34
N ALA A 327 14.89 -26.17 -3.42
CA ALA A 327 15.42 -24.81 -3.36
C ALA A 327 14.35 -23.80 -2.91
N ALA A 328 13.12 -23.92 -3.40
CA ALA A 328 12.01 -23.07 -3.00
C ALA A 328 11.65 -23.31 -1.51
N ALA A 329 11.55 -24.55 -1.05
CA ALA A 329 11.29 -24.88 0.36
C ALA A 329 12.42 -24.38 1.28
N ALA A 330 13.67 -24.52 0.88
CA ALA A 330 14.82 -24.01 1.63
C ALA A 330 14.84 -22.47 1.69
N ARG A 331 14.37 -21.78 0.65
CA ARG A 331 14.18 -20.32 0.69
C ARG A 331 13.08 -19.93 1.65
N ALA A 332 11.92 -20.62 1.59
CA ALA A 332 10.82 -20.40 2.52
C ALA A 332 11.27 -20.58 3.98
N ALA A 333 12.08 -21.61 4.29
CA ALA A 333 12.60 -21.86 5.63
C ALA A 333 13.42 -20.69 6.19
N ARG A 334 14.30 -20.13 5.37
CA ARG A 334 15.10 -18.96 5.79
C ARG A 334 14.26 -17.71 6.03
N LEU A 335 13.15 -17.56 5.32
CA LEU A 335 12.28 -16.39 5.42
C LEU A 335 11.25 -16.53 6.55
N ALA A 336 10.91 -17.75 6.94
CA ALA A 336 9.89 -18.03 7.94
C ALA A 336 10.41 -17.98 9.39
N GLU A 337 11.66 -17.59 9.66
CA GLU A 337 12.28 -17.61 10.99
C GLU A 337 11.51 -16.77 12.04
N GLY A 338 10.71 -15.78 11.60
CA GLY A 338 9.89 -14.93 12.47
C GLY A 338 8.43 -15.39 12.65
N ASP A 339 7.97 -16.42 11.91
CA ASP A 339 6.61 -16.94 11.96
C ASP A 339 6.62 -18.44 12.30
N PRO A 340 6.34 -18.84 13.56
CA PRO A 340 6.38 -20.23 14.00
C PRO A 340 5.42 -21.13 13.23
N SER A 341 4.23 -20.64 12.88
CA SER A 341 3.21 -21.42 12.15
C SER A 341 3.70 -21.77 10.75
N LEU A 342 4.20 -20.78 10.03
CA LEU A 342 4.75 -20.96 8.69
C LEU A 342 6.01 -21.81 8.70
N ALA A 343 6.86 -21.65 9.72
CA ALA A 343 8.08 -22.45 9.89
C ALA A 343 7.78 -23.95 10.06
N ASP A 344 6.71 -24.29 10.80
CA ASP A 344 6.27 -25.69 10.96
C ASP A 344 5.72 -26.27 9.64
N GLU A 345 4.96 -25.50 8.88
CA GLU A 345 4.49 -25.91 7.55
C GLU A 345 5.66 -26.15 6.57
N VAL A 346 6.65 -25.26 6.58
CA VAL A 346 7.83 -25.37 5.73
C VAL A 346 8.67 -26.59 6.12
N ARG A 347 8.81 -26.88 7.44
CA ARG A 347 9.52 -28.05 7.91
C ARG A 347 8.86 -29.33 7.43
N ALA A 348 7.54 -29.43 7.54
CA ALA A 348 6.77 -30.56 7.04
C ALA A 348 6.97 -30.76 5.52
N GLU A 349 6.99 -29.67 4.74
CA GLU A 349 7.23 -29.77 3.30
C GLU A 349 8.66 -30.25 2.96
N LEU A 350 9.67 -29.78 3.71
CA LEU A 350 11.06 -30.25 3.55
C LEU A 350 11.19 -31.75 3.86
N GLU A 351 10.52 -32.27 4.87
CA GLU A 351 10.48 -33.70 5.21
C GLU A 351 9.85 -34.52 4.08
N LEU A 352 8.74 -34.05 3.49
CA LEU A 352 8.12 -34.70 2.33
C LEU A 352 9.05 -34.73 1.11
N LEU A 353 9.75 -33.64 0.84
CA LEU A 353 10.72 -33.56 -0.26
C LEU A 353 11.98 -34.43 -0.02
N ALA A 354 12.41 -34.63 1.23
CA ALA A 354 13.54 -35.48 1.57
C ALA A 354 13.20 -36.97 1.53
N GLY A 355 11.94 -37.35 1.66
CA GLY A 355 11.45 -38.75 1.61
C GLY A 355 11.01 -39.19 0.22
N SER A 356 10.95 -38.31 -0.76
CA SER A 356 10.59 -38.58 -2.15
C SER A 356 11.85 -38.72 -3.03
#